data_3e0ce6824561ba958b9439bdb879a097
#
_entry.id   3e0ce6824561ba958b9439bdb879a097
#
_cell.length_a   1.000
_cell.length_b   1.000
_cell.length_c   1.000
_cell.angle_alpha   90.00
_cell.angle_beta   90.00
_cell.angle_gamma   90.00
#
_symmetry.space_group_name_H-M   'P 1'
#
loop_
_entity.id
_entity.type
_entity.pdbx_description
1 polymer ?
#
loop_
_entity_poly.entity_id
_entity_poly.type
_entity_poly.pdbx_seq_one_letter_code
_entity_poly.pdbx_strand_id
1 'polypeptide(L)'
;MESRSPQTTLHPEVEHPVRPGGRHTSRLLVEDVLDWLEDEYDSRYSGFGHESKSLDAFPLLLLLWSGIWGFENRSSFAISTLRTAYVSGIRDRIEDGFFHYAEKRDWSSPHREKLLSDNSWLVQCFLVANAVSGLSEFATAAWETAGYMDTVLWLPDRSFYGSVQEADDDYYVDDVEARRRRSAPPVDRTVYCNWNALAAWSKLLLAWQTGDSRHGDRALQVVDGLMKNMIDSRGACNHYWAEGQKPQITGHLSDYALASIALGEAYQYTQNPTYLESMISVLRFCDENLRVEDGTFHDITHSDERPPDAAPTNLRTQYNALLAAGFMVASGLTEDTSYAGTAAAILEGLGTPAPANNPAIALATGMLLRPVSVVCESRDSELGAWAKTRFLPGLVIRYSEEAGGEATVCTGGRCLKPASSRAHLSEQLGKVYSLRESVDYLVEYQEAGAPVHRPGFPAEAEHPPH
;
A
#
# COMPACT_ATOMS: atom_id res chain seq x y z
N MET A 1 10.09 -29.40 -18.54
CA MET A 1 11.32 -28.91 -17.87
C MET A 1 10.83 -27.82 -16.92
N GLU A 2 10.73 -28.16 -15.64
CA GLU A 2 10.21 -27.26 -14.61
C GLU A 2 11.29 -26.26 -14.25
N SER A 3 11.04 -24.98 -14.50
CA SER A 3 11.88 -23.88 -14.03
C SER A 3 11.57 -23.65 -12.55
N ARG A 4 12.45 -24.10 -11.66
CA ARG A 4 12.42 -23.74 -10.24
C ARG A 4 12.82 -22.28 -10.10
N SER A 5 11.89 -21.43 -9.64
CA SER A 5 12.22 -20.12 -9.12
C SER A 5 13.23 -20.25 -7.97
N PRO A 6 14.24 -19.39 -7.89
CA PRO A 6 15.15 -19.41 -6.76
C PRO A 6 14.40 -18.94 -5.51
N GLN A 7 14.25 -19.84 -4.54
CA GLN A 7 13.80 -19.50 -3.19
C GLN A 7 14.86 -18.59 -2.58
N THR A 8 14.44 -17.41 -2.14
CA THR A 8 15.24 -16.53 -1.31
C THR A 8 15.52 -17.26 0.01
N THR A 9 16.64 -17.95 0.10
CA THR A 9 17.10 -18.54 1.35
C THR A 9 17.69 -17.42 2.20
N LEU A 10 16.90 -16.91 3.12
CA LEU A 10 17.40 -16.17 4.27
C LEU A 10 18.28 -17.14 5.09
N HIS A 11 19.52 -16.74 5.35
CA HIS A 11 20.50 -17.51 6.11
C HIS A 11 20.07 -17.70 7.57
N PRO A 12 20.59 -18.73 8.29
CA PRO A 12 20.09 -19.16 9.57
C PRO A 12 20.32 -18.15 10.69
N GLU A 13 19.30 -18.04 11.50
CA GLU A 13 19.14 -17.46 12.83
C GLU A 13 20.43 -17.00 13.53
N VAL A 14 20.60 -15.68 13.61
CA VAL A 14 21.31 -15.07 14.74
C VAL A 14 20.25 -14.94 15.84
N GLU A 15 20.33 -15.80 16.85
CA GLU A 15 19.50 -15.70 18.05
C GLU A 15 19.80 -14.39 18.79
N HIS A 16 18.99 -13.37 18.54
CA HIS A 16 18.91 -12.24 19.47
C HIS A 16 18.06 -12.65 20.68
N PRO A 17 18.45 -12.31 21.93
CA PRO A 17 17.73 -12.73 23.10
C PRO A 17 16.31 -12.15 23.10
N VAL A 18 15.32 -13.02 22.90
CA VAL A 18 13.90 -12.72 23.05
C VAL A 18 13.65 -12.22 24.46
N ARG A 19 13.26 -10.97 24.62
CA ARG A 19 12.80 -10.43 25.92
C ARG A 19 11.42 -11.04 26.21
N PRO A 20 11.24 -11.73 27.36
CA PRO A 20 9.95 -12.35 27.67
C PRO A 20 8.92 -11.27 28.04
N GLY A 21 7.75 -11.29 27.39
CA GLY A 21 6.52 -10.66 27.88
C GLY A 21 6.22 -9.24 27.43
N GLY A 22 6.55 -8.85 26.17
CA GLY A 22 6.13 -7.56 25.59
C GLY A 22 5.08 -7.77 24.50
N ARG A 23 4.02 -6.96 24.51
CA ARG A 23 2.95 -6.97 23.51
C ARG A 23 3.51 -6.79 22.11
N HIS A 24 3.15 -7.67 21.19
CA HIS A 24 3.70 -7.74 19.82
C HIS A 24 3.27 -6.57 18.91
N THR A 25 2.37 -5.70 19.34
CA THR A 25 1.95 -4.47 18.66
C THR A 25 2.42 -3.24 19.44
N SER A 26 3.72 -2.97 19.41
CA SER A 26 4.29 -1.88 20.17
C SER A 26 5.23 -1.02 19.33
N ARG A 27 5.51 0.19 19.83
CA ARG A 27 6.58 1.04 19.30
C ARG A 27 7.92 0.27 19.22
N LEU A 28 8.20 -0.61 20.19
CA LEU A 28 9.42 -1.41 20.22
C LEU A 28 9.54 -2.33 19.02
N LEU A 29 8.43 -2.94 18.55
CA LEU A 29 8.45 -3.74 17.32
C LEU A 29 8.91 -2.92 16.11
N VAL A 30 8.39 -1.70 15.96
CA VAL A 30 8.78 -0.83 14.83
C VAL A 30 10.27 -0.46 14.93
N GLU A 31 10.75 -0.17 16.13
CA GLU A 31 12.14 0.18 16.41
C GLU A 31 13.08 -1.01 16.12
N ASP A 32 12.73 -2.19 16.62
CA ASP A 32 13.51 -3.43 16.40
C ASP A 32 13.64 -3.77 14.90
N VAL A 33 12.56 -3.60 14.11
CA VAL A 33 12.61 -3.82 12.65
C VAL A 33 13.43 -2.76 11.94
N LEU A 34 13.38 -1.50 12.39
CA LEU A 34 14.22 -0.43 11.85
C LEU A 34 15.71 -0.70 12.12
N ASP A 35 16.06 -1.15 13.32
CA ASP A 35 17.43 -1.51 13.70
C ASP A 35 17.93 -2.70 12.84
N TRP A 36 17.10 -3.74 12.70
CA TRP A 36 17.41 -4.86 11.81
C TRP A 36 17.63 -4.43 10.35
N LEU A 37 16.80 -3.53 9.80
CA LEU A 37 16.99 -3.02 8.43
C LEU A 37 18.30 -2.25 8.27
N GLU A 38 18.73 -1.52 9.32
CA GLU A 38 20.02 -0.84 9.29
C GLU A 38 21.19 -1.84 9.27
N ASP A 39 21.11 -2.91 10.05
CA ASP A 39 22.12 -3.97 10.09
C ASP A 39 22.22 -4.75 8.76
N GLU A 40 21.08 -4.99 8.10
CA GLU A 40 21.01 -5.69 6.81
C GLU A 40 21.34 -4.80 5.60
N TYR A 41 21.54 -3.51 5.80
CA TYR A 41 21.76 -2.57 4.70
C TYR A 41 23.14 -2.73 4.07
N ASP A 42 23.18 -2.91 2.76
CA ASP A 42 24.42 -2.93 2.00
C ASP A 42 24.96 -1.52 1.73
N SER A 43 25.83 -1.04 2.62
CA SER A 43 26.42 0.32 2.51
C SER A 43 27.32 0.50 1.29
N ARG A 44 27.82 -0.59 0.68
CA ARG A 44 28.72 -0.50 -0.48
C ARG A 44 28.00 -0.27 -1.80
N TYR A 45 26.85 -0.94 -1.98
CA TYR A 45 26.10 -0.89 -3.23
C TYR A 45 24.68 -0.33 -3.04
N SER A 46 24.35 0.09 -1.85
CA SER A 46 23.01 0.52 -1.42
C SER A 46 21.94 -0.59 -1.52
N GLY A 47 20.93 -0.48 -0.70
CA GLY A 47 19.81 -1.43 -0.71
C GLY A 47 20.05 -2.72 0.04
N PHE A 48 19.13 -3.65 -0.12
CA PHE A 48 19.10 -4.92 0.59
C PHE A 48 19.49 -6.08 -0.31
N GLY A 49 19.97 -7.18 0.28
CA GLY A 49 20.47 -8.36 -0.42
C GLY A 49 21.96 -8.29 -0.71
N HIS A 50 22.66 -9.38 -0.42
CA HIS A 50 24.12 -9.49 -0.53
C HIS A 50 24.59 -10.21 -1.81
N GLU A 51 23.68 -10.92 -2.49
CA GLU A 51 23.95 -11.62 -3.76
C GLU A 51 23.17 -10.99 -4.91
N SER A 52 21.88 -10.78 -4.75
CA SER A 52 20.98 -10.12 -5.68
C SER A 52 20.37 -8.88 -5.05
N LYS A 53 19.76 -8.00 -5.85
CA LYS A 53 19.09 -6.78 -5.41
C LYS A 53 17.65 -6.72 -5.91
N SER A 54 16.72 -6.42 -5.02
CA SER A 54 15.34 -6.13 -5.35
C SER A 54 14.86 -4.85 -4.67
N LEU A 55 13.79 -4.27 -5.19
CA LEU A 55 13.17 -3.07 -4.64
C LEU A 55 11.87 -3.45 -3.91
N ASP A 56 12.01 -4.02 -2.72
CA ASP A 56 10.87 -4.28 -1.84
C ASP A 56 10.37 -2.96 -1.23
N ALA A 57 9.09 -2.68 -1.42
CA ALA A 57 8.47 -1.42 -0.99
C ALA A 57 8.36 -1.30 0.54
N PHE A 58 8.12 -2.39 1.27
CA PHE A 58 7.87 -2.32 2.71
C PHE A 58 9.08 -1.83 3.51
N PRO A 59 10.31 -2.37 3.32
CA PRO A 59 11.50 -1.80 3.92
C PRO A 59 11.72 -0.34 3.55
N LEU A 60 11.55 0.02 2.27
CA LEU A 60 11.79 1.38 1.80
C LEU A 60 10.81 2.38 2.43
N LEU A 61 9.52 2.06 2.48
CA LEU A 61 8.50 2.91 3.09
C LEU A 61 8.71 3.05 4.60
N LEU A 62 9.07 1.96 5.30
CA LEU A 62 9.33 1.99 6.74
C LEU A 62 10.51 2.92 7.08
N LEU A 63 11.61 2.81 6.33
CA LEU A 63 12.76 3.69 6.48
C LEU A 63 12.44 5.15 6.16
N LEU A 64 11.67 5.42 5.09
CA LEU A 64 11.26 6.77 4.73
C LEU A 64 10.41 7.43 5.83
N TRP A 65 9.55 6.66 6.50
CA TRP A 65 8.66 7.18 7.53
C TRP A 65 9.24 7.17 8.95
N SER A 66 10.43 6.60 9.17
CA SER A 66 11.05 6.47 10.49
C SER A 66 11.14 7.80 11.24
N GLY A 67 11.62 8.86 10.58
CA GLY A 67 11.72 10.19 11.16
C GLY A 67 10.37 10.85 11.46
N ILE A 68 9.33 10.57 10.65
CA ILE A 68 7.97 11.07 10.84
C ILE A 68 7.38 10.49 12.14
N TRP A 69 7.61 9.21 12.40
CA TRP A 69 7.19 8.55 13.64
C TRP A 69 8.06 8.88 14.85
N GLY A 70 9.04 9.77 14.69
CA GLY A 70 9.90 10.23 15.78
C GLY A 70 10.98 9.22 16.20
N PHE A 71 11.24 8.19 15.40
CA PHE A 71 12.43 7.36 15.53
C PHE A 71 13.67 8.08 15.01
N GLU A 72 14.84 7.48 15.15
CA GLU A 72 16.02 7.95 14.41
C GLU A 72 15.72 7.96 12.92
N ASN A 73 16.06 9.06 12.26
CA ASN A 73 15.73 9.23 10.85
C ASN A 73 16.65 8.38 9.97
N ARG A 74 16.14 7.25 9.50
CA ARG A 74 16.83 6.30 8.61
C ARG A 74 16.42 6.44 7.13
N SER A 75 15.71 7.51 6.78
CA SER A 75 15.27 7.74 5.40
C SER A 75 16.41 7.78 4.38
N SER A 76 17.63 8.14 4.81
CA SER A 76 18.83 8.16 3.98
C SER A 76 19.14 6.81 3.33
N PHE A 77 18.87 5.69 3.98
CA PHE A 77 19.08 4.35 3.43
C PHE A 77 18.13 4.10 2.23
N ALA A 78 16.83 4.39 2.40
CA ALA A 78 15.85 4.26 1.32
C ALA A 78 16.13 5.24 0.18
N ILE A 79 16.46 6.50 0.48
CA ILE A 79 16.84 7.53 -0.51
C ILE A 79 18.03 7.07 -1.33
N SER A 80 19.08 6.55 -0.68
CA SER A 80 20.29 6.02 -1.34
C SER A 80 19.96 4.82 -2.24
N THR A 81 19.10 3.90 -1.75
CA THR A 81 18.66 2.73 -2.51
C THR A 81 17.90 3.15 -3.77
N LEU A 82 16.91 4.01 -3.64
CA LEU A 82 16.09 4.48 -4.76
C LEU A 82 16.91 5.25 -5.80
N ARG A 83 17.87 6.09 -5.36
CA ARG A 83 18.80 6.76 -6.26
C ARG A 83 19.68 5.80 -7.03
N THR A 84 20.28 4.83 -6.32
CA THR A 84 21.13 3.82 -6.94
C THR A 84 20.35 3.01 -7.95
N ALA A 85 19.16 2.56 -7.61
CA ALA A 85 18.28 1.83 -8.53
C ALA A 85 17.94 2.67 -9.78
N TYR A 86 17.58 3.95 -9.58
CA TYR A 86 17.20 4.84 -10.68
C TYR A 86 18.31 5.07 -11.71
N VAL A 87 19.58 5.05 -11.29
CA VAL A 87 20.73 5.23 -12.18
C VAL A 87 21.41 3.93 -12.59
N SER A 88 20.99 2.77 -12.07
CA SER A 88 21.57 1.47 -12.34
C SER A 88 20.94 0.75 -13.54
N GLY A 89 21.39 -0.48 -13.79
CA GLY A 89 20.86 -1.33 -14.86
C GLY A 89 19.48 -1.93 -14.60
N ILE A 90 18.93 -1.80 -13.39
CA ILE A 90 17.57 -2.29 -13.08
C ILE A 90 16.49 -1.38 -13.67
N ARG A 91 16.80 -0.16 -14.08
CA ARG A 91 15.89 0.72 -14.81
C ARG A 91 16.15 0.65 -16.32
N ASP A 92 15.10 0.50 -17.09
CA ASP A 92 15.13 0.73 -18.53
C ASP A 92 15.13 2.24 -18.82
N ARG A 93 16.25 2.75 -19.36
CA ARG A 93 16.41 4.19 -19.63
C ARG A 93 15.79 4.65 -20.94
N ILE A 94 15.25 3.74 -21.76
CA ILE A 94 14.69 4.05 -23.07
C ILE A 94 13.16 4.12 -23.00
N GLU A 95 12.52 3.14 -22.37
CA GLU A 95 11.07 3.05 -22.24
C GLU A 95 10.59 3.31 -20.83
N ASP A 96 11.49 3.64 -19.93
CA ASP A 96 11.27 3.76 -18.49
C ASP A 96 10.79 2.43 -17.84
N GLY A 97 10.32 2.51 -16.60
CA GLY A 97 9.97 1.35 -15.82
C GLY A 97 11.20 0.59 -15.29
N PHE A 98 10.94 -0.29 -14.34
CA PHE A 98 11.95 -1.05 -13.63
C PHE A 98 11.80 -2.54 -13.89
N PHE A 99 12.91 -3.21 -14.10
CA PHE A 99 13.02 -4.65 -14.16
C PHE A 99 12.79 -5.26 -12.77
N HIS A 100 12.38 -6.53 -12.73
CA HIS A 100 11.94 -7.21 -11.52
C HIS A 100 13.00 -7.21 -10.41
N TYR A 101 14.23 -7.62 -10.72
CA TYR A 101 15.36 -7.61 -9.79
C TYR A 101 16.69 -7.61 -10.55
N ALA A 102 17.80 -7.33 -9.85
CA ALA A 102 19.15 -7.51 -10.35
C ALA A 102 19.76 -8.79 -9.78
N GLU A 103 20.32 -9.64 -10.64
CA GLU A 103 20.95 -10.89 -10.24
C GLU A 103 22.25 -10.68 -9.43
N LYS A 104 22.83 -9.48 -9.55
CA LYS A 104 24.10 -9.15 -8.87
C LYS A 104 23.93 -8.05 -7.84
N ARG A 105 24.75 -8.14 -6.80
CA ARG A 105 24.81 -7.21 -5.68
C ARG A 105 25.04 -5.75 -6.10
N ASP A 106 25.73 -5.50 -7.22
CA ASP A 106 26.05 -4.17 -7.74
C ASP A 106 24.96 -3.59 -8.66
N TRP A 107 23.73 -4.14 -8.61
CA TRP A 107 22.59 -3.77 -9.44
C TRP A 107 22.79 -4.06 -10.95
N SER A 108 23.78 -4.84 -11.34
CA SER A 108 23.98 -5.28 -12.72
C SER A 108 23.25 -6.59 -13.00
N SER A 109 23.17 -6.97 -14.29
CA SER A 109 22.47 -8.17 -14.76
C SER A 109 21.00 -8.20 -14.32
N PRO A 110 20.15 -7.25 -14.78
CA PRO A 110 18.74 -7.25 -14.43
C PRO A 110 18.00 -8.44 -15.03
N HIS A 111 17.09 -9.04 -14.26
CA HIS A 111 16.07 -9.96 -14.78
C HIS A 111 15.02 -9.13 -15.51
N ARG A 112 14.96 -9.23 -16.83
CA ARG A 112 14.38 -8.21 -17.70
C ARG A 112 12.87 -8.34 -17.92
N GLU A 113 12.16 -8.84 -16.96
CA GLU A 113 10.70 -8.69 -16.87
C GLU A 113 10.37 -7.39 -16.14
N LYS A 114 9.31 -6.71 -16.58
CA LYS A 114 8.80 -5.53 -15.89
C LYS A 114 7.37 -5.81 -15.41
N LEU A 115 7.22 -5.97 -14.11
CA LEU A 115 5.94 -6.32 -13.48
C LEU A 115 5.13 -5.06 -13.16
N LEU A 116 3.82 -5.15 -13.34
CA LEU A 116 2.90 -4.09 -12.93
C LEU A 116 2.98 -3.81 -11.43
N SER A 117 3.06 -4.87 -10.60
CA SER A 117 3.14 -4.75 -9.14
C SER A 117 4.36 -3.96 -8.69
N ASP A 118 5.55 -4.32 -9.19
CA ASP A 118 6.81 -3.70 -8.78
C ASP A 118 6.84 -2.21 -9.16
N ASN A 119 6.46 -1.91 -10.41
CA ASN A 119 6.43 -0.54 -10.89
C ASN A 119 5.36 0.29 -10.14
N SER A 120 4.24 -0.29 -9.78
CA SER A 120 3.21 0.39 -8.97
C SER A 120 3.71 0.71 -7.56
N TRP A 121 4.38 -0.23 -6.88
CA TRP A 121 5.00 0.03 -5.58
C TRP A 121 6.10 1.09 -5.65
N LEU A 122 6.92 1.07 -6.72
CA LEU A 122 7.98 2.06 -6.91
C LEU A 122 7.44 3.47 -7.11
N VAL A 123 6.32 3.65 -7.81
CA VAL A 123 5.63 4.95 -7.88
C VAL A 123 5.38 5.47 -6.46
N GLN A 124 4.84 4.66 -5.54
CA GLN A 124 4.58 5.07 -4.17
C GLN A 124 5.87 5.39 -3.41
N CYS A 125 6.89 4.52 -3.51
CA CYS A 125 8.19 4.76 -2.86
C CYS A 125 8.82 6.10 -3.31
N PHE A 126 8.78 6.41 -4.59
CA PHE A 126 9.28 7.67 -5.13
C PHE A 126 8.45 8.88 -4.66
N LEU A 127 7.11 8.76 -4.59
CA LEU A 127 6.25 9.82 -4.07
C LEU A 127 6.57 10.14 -2.61
N VAL A 128 6.71 9.11 -1.78
CA VAL A 128 7.07 9.27 -0.35
C VAL A 128 8.49 9.82 -0.22
N ALA A 129 9.45 9.32 -1.01
CA ALA A 129 10.83 9.83 -1.00
C ALA A 129 10.89 11.30 -1.39
N ASN A 130 10.11 11.75 -2.38
CA ASN A 130 9.98 13.15 -2.72
C ASN A 130 9.41 13.98 -1.56
N ALA A 131 8.33 13.52 -0.93
CA ALA A 131 7.69 14.23 0.18
C ALA A 131 8.61 14.37 1.41
N VAL A 132 9.39 13.32 1.72
CA VAL A 132 10.29 13.30 2.87
C VAL A 132 11.58 14.10 2.62
N SER A 133 12.16 14.01 1.43
CA SER A 133 13.45 14.62 1.12
C SER A 133 13.36 16.00 0.43
N GLY A 134 12.24 16.30 -0.21
CA GLY A 134 12.08 17.49 -1.05
C GLY A 134 12.82 17.40 -2.40
N LEU A 135 13.39 16.25 -2.76
CA LEU A 135 14.19 16.07 -3.96
C LEU A 135 13.30 15.79 -5.18
N SER A 136 13.26 16.74 -6.12
CA SER A 136 12.39 16.68 -7.30
C SER A 136 12.68 15.50 -8.24
N GLU A 137 13.89 14.93 -8.18
CA GLU A 137 14.24 13.75 -8.97
C GLU A 137 13.31 12.56 -8.70
N PHE A 138 12.82 12.40 -7.46
CA PHE A 138 11.88 11.35 -7.11
C PHE A 138 10.46 11.60 -7.66
N ALA A 139 10.03 12.86 -7.74
CA ALA A 139 8.79 13.18 -8.43
C ALA A 139 8.89 12.85 -9.93
N THR A 140 10.04 13.12 -10.56
CA THR A 140 10.31 12.73 -11.94
C THR A 140 10.29 11.21 -12.11
N ALA A 141 10.98 10.47 -11.23
CA ALA A 141 11.02 9.01 -11.27
C ALA A 141 9.61 8.37 -11.12
N ALA A 142 8.78 8.92 -10.22
CA ALA A 142 7.39 8.48 -10.06
C ALA A 142 6.58 8.70 -11.34
N TRP A 143 6.72 9.88 -11.96
CA TRP A 143 6.01 10.24 -13.18
C TRP A 143 6.44 9.37 -14.37
N GLU A 144 7.74 9.15 -14.57
CA GLU A 144 8.28 8.31 -15.63
C GLU A 144 7.86 6.85 -15.46
N THR A 145 7.93 6.30 -14.24
CA THR A 145 7.47 4.93 -13.95
C THR A 145 5.98 4.76 -14.24
N ALA A 146 5.15 5.73 -13.82
CA ALA A 146 3.72 5.73 -14.12
C ALA A 146 3.44 5.92 -15.63
N GLY A 147 4.30 6.67 -16.33
CA GLY A 147 4.27 6.84 -17.78
C GLY A 147 4.52 5.51 -18.51
N TYR A 148 5.51 4.74 -18.07
CA TYR A 148 5.75 3.38 -18.56
C TYR A 148 4.50 2.49 -18.40
N MET A 149 3.86 2.49 -17.24
CA MET A 149 2.64 1.72 -17.02
C MET A 149 1.53 2.12 -18.02
N ASP A 150 1.35 3.41 -18.27
CA ASP A 150 0.30 3.92 -19.16
C ASP A 150 0.60 3.64 -20.66
N THR A 151 1.87 3.62 -21.05
CA THR A 151 2.26 3.47 -22.47
C THR A 151 2.46 2.04 -22.88
N VAL A 152 2.93 1.18 -21.98
CA VAL A 152 3.30 -0.20 -22.26
C VAL A 152 2.30 -1.21 -21.70
N LEU A 153 1.94 -1.10 -20.43
CA LEU A 153 1.10 -2.10 -19.76
C LEU A 153 -0.41 -1.85 -19.92
N TRP A 154 -0.84 -0.66 -20.33
CA TRP A 154 -2.26 -0.34 -20.47
C TRP A 154 -2.95 -1.12 -21.58
N LEU A 155 -4.09 -1.74 -21.26
CA LEU A 155 -4.96 -2.48 -22.17
C LEU A 155 -6.25 -1.68 -22.41
N PRO A 156 -6.30 -0.82 -23.46
CA PRO A 156 -7.42 0.11 -23.66
C PRO A 156 -8.75 -0.60 -23.93
N ASP A 157 -8.73 -1.77 -24.52
CA ASP A 157 -9.90 -2.61 -24.80
C ASP A 157 -10.51 -3.25 -23.55
N ARG A 158 -9.77 -3.29 -22.43
CA ARG A 158 -10.19 -3.86 -21.16
C ARG A 158 -10.34 -2.82 -20.04
N SER A 159 -9.75 -1.64 -20.19
CA SER A 159 -9.64 -0.59 -19.16
C SER A 159 -8.90 -1.07 -17.92
N PHE A 160 -7.84 -1.88 -18.11
CA PHE A 160 -6.94 -2.42 -17.11
C PHE A 160 -5.50 -2.39 -17.59
N TYR A 161 -4.59 -2.67 -16.67
CA TYR A 161 -3.19 -2.95 -17.01
C TYR A 161 -2.97 -4.47 -17.15
N GLY A 162 -2.18 -4.86 -18.15
CA GLY A 162 -1.59 -6.18 -18.24
C GLY A 162 -0.58 -6.40 -17.12
N SER A 163 -0.25 -7.66 -16.88
CA SER A 163 0.52 -8.03 -15.68
C SER A 163 2.02 -7.81 -15.83
N VAL A 164 2.61 -8.23 -16.95
CA VAL A 164 4.05 -8.28 -17.17
C VAL A 164 4.38 -7.91 -18.60
N GLN A 165 5.39 -7.07 -18.82
CA GLN A 165 6.11 -7.02 -20.08
C GLN A 165 7.22 -8.08 -20.01
N GLU A 166 7.22 -9.03 -20.94
CA GLU A 166 8.08 -10.19 -20.93
C GLU A 166 9.57 -9.83 -21.10
N ALA A 167 10.44 -10.71 -20.63
CA ALA A 167 11.88 -10.57 -20.80
C ALA A 167 12.28 -10.79 -22.26
N ASP A 168 13.14 -9.92 -22.78
CA ASP A 168 13.83 -10.08 -24.06
C ASP A 168 15.22 -9.42 -23.95
N ASP A 169 16.24 -10.21 -23.66
CA ASP A 169 17.57 -9.71 -23.45
C ASP A 169 18.13 -8.99 -24.67
N ASP A 170 17.84 -9.49 -25.87
CA ASP A 170 18.32 -8.88 -27.12
C ASP A 170 17.67 -7.52 -27.37
N TYR A 171 16.38 -7.38 -27.01
CA TYR A 171 15.67 -6.10 -27.12
C TYR A 171 16.19 -5.06 -26.14
N TYR A 172 16.38 -5.45 -24.89
CA TYR A 172 16.70 -4.49 -23.83
C TYR A 172 18.19 -4.07 -23.82
N VAL A 173 19.10 -4.76 -24.50
CA VAL A 173 20.49 -4.29 -24.69
C VAL A 173 20.63 -3.34 -25.89
N ASP A 174 19.65 -3.32 -26.78
CA ASP A 174 19.63 -2.45 -27.96
C ASP A 174 19.48 -0.96 -27.58
N ASP A 175 20.07 -0.09 -28.40
CA ASP A 175 19.83 1.35 -28.33
C ASP A 175 18.44 1.73 -28.91
N VAL A 176 18.08 3.00 -28.80
CA VAL A 176 16.79 3.53 -29.25
C VAL A 176 16.49 3.20 -30.73
N GLU A 177 17.51 3.32 -31.61
CA GLU A 177 17.33 3.10 -33.06
C GLU A 177 17.17 1.60 -33.37
N ALA A 178 17.87 0.74 -32.66
CA ALA A 178 17.75 -0.70 -32.79
C ALA A 178 16.38 -1.20 -32.29
N ARG A 179 15.93 -0.71 -31.12
CA ARG A 179 14.59 -1.03 -30.60
C ARG A 179 13.44 -0.62 -31.53
N ARG A 180 13.56 0.56 -32.19
CA ARG A 180 12.54 1.00 -33.16
C ARG A 180 12.38 0.08 -34.36
N ARG A 181 13.36 -0.78 -34.65
CA ARG A 181 13.35 -1.76 -35.75
C ARG A 181 12.87 -3.14 -35.32
N ARG A 182 12.69 -3.36 -34.02
CA ARG A 182 12.22 -4.62 -33.44
C ARG A 182 10.77 -4.51 -32.96
N SER A 183 10.11 -5.65 -32.86
CA SER A 183 8.88 -5.73 -32.08
C SER A 183 9.24 -5.62 -30.60
N ALA A 184 8.51 -4.81 -29.86
CA ALA A 184 8.64 -4.76 -28.40
C ALA A 184 8.26 -6.12 -27.79
N PRO A 185 8.86 -6.47 -26.63
CA PRO A 185 8.46 -7.67 -25.90
C PRO A 185 6.95 -7.64 -25.60
N PRO A 186 6.26 -8.79 -25.73
CA PRO A 186 4.83 -8.84 -25.50
C PRO A 186 4.46 -8.54 -24.06
N VAL A 187 3.24 -8.06 -23.87
CA VAL A 187 2.64 -7.86 -22.55
C VAL A 187 1.67 -9.00 -22.28
N ASP A 188 1.85 -9.70 -21.15
CA ASP A 188 0.86 -10.64 -20.66
C ASP A 188 -0.42 -9.87 -20.30
N ARG A 189 -1.50 -10.19 -21.04
CA ARG A 189 -2.79 -9.52 -20.96
C ARG A 189 -3.68 -10.03 -19.80
N THR A 190 -3.15 -10.89 -18.95
CA THR A 190 -3.84 -11.33 -17.75
C THR A 190 -3.99 -10.15 -16.78
N VAL A 191 -5.22 -9.90 -16.37
CA VAL A 191 -5.57 -8.85 -15.38
C VAL A 191 -5.63 -9.47 -14.01
N TYR A 192 -4.72 -9.10 -13.11
CA TYR A 192 -4.79 -9.47 -11.70
C TYR A 192 -5.49 -8.37 -10.90
N CYS A 193 -6.45 -8.75 -10.05
CA CYS A 193 -7.25 -7.83 -9.25
C CYS A 193 -6.36 -7.00 -8.32
N ASN A 194 -5.53 -7.65 -7.52
CA ASN A 194 -4.61 -7.02 -6.58
C ASN A 194 -3.61 -6.07 -7.26
N TRP A 195 -2.99 -6.47 -8.39
CA TRP A 195 -2.01 -5.63 -9.07
C TRP A 195 -2.65 -4.40 -9.72
N ASN A 196 -3.85 -4.55 -10.27
CA ASN A 196 -4.58 -3.42 -10.82
C ASN A 196 -5.13 -2.49 -9.73
N ALA A 197 -5.56 -3.01 -8.59
CA ALA A 197 -5.92 -2.20 -7.43
C ALA A 197 -4.71 -1.39 -6.92
N LEU A 198 -3.53 -2.01 -6.82
CA LEU A 198 -2.28 -1.34 -6.46
C LEU A 198 -1.91 -0.24 -7.46
N ALA A 199 -2.02 -0.53 -8.77
CA ALA A 199 -1.75 0.44 -9.82
C ALA A 199 -2.71 1.64 -9.74
N ALA A 200 -3.99 1.40 -9.52
CA ALA A 200 -4.99 2.46 -9.34
C ALA A 200 -4.68 3.31 -8.11
N TRP A 201 -4.36 2.69 -6.96
CA TRP A 201 -3.95 3.41 -5.75
C TRP A 201 -2.73 4.30 -6.02
N SER A 202 -1.68 3.76 -6.63
CA SER A 202 -0.45 4.52 -6.96
C SER A 202 -0.72 5.69 -7.90
N LYS A 203 -1.61 5.51 -8.88
CA LYS A 203 -2.03 6.58 -9.81
C LYS A 203 -2.87 7.66 -9.13
N LEU A 204 -3.73 7.32 -8.17
CA LEU A 204 -4.47 8.30 -7.37
C LEU A 204 -3.53 9.14 -6.51
N LEU A 205 -2.51 8.52 -5.89
CA LEU A 205 -1.48 9.24 -5.14
C LEU A 205 -0.70 10.20 -6.06
N LEU A 206 -0.35 9.76 -7.27
CA LEU A 206 0.33 10.62 -8.24
C LEU A 206 -0.57 11.79 -8.71
N ALA A 207 -1.88 11.55 -8.87
CA ALA A 207 -2.85 12.61 -9.18
C ALA A 207 -2.93 13.66 -8.07
N TRP A 208 -2.90 13.25 -6.81
CA TRP A 208 -2.84 14.16 -5.67
C TRP A 208 -1.57 15.04 -5.69
N GLN A 209 -0.41 14.45 -5.99
CA GLN A 209 0.85 15.18 -6.00
C GLN A 209 0.94 16.18 -7.15
N THR A 210 0.55 15.75 -8.35
CA THR A 210 0.76 16.53 -9.59
C THR A 210 -0.38 17.50 -9.88
N GLY A 211 -1.58 17.23 -9.35
CA GLY A 211 -2.83 17.90 -9.75
C GLY A 211 -3.28 17.52 -11.16
N ASP A 212 -2.62 16.57 -11.82
CA ASP A 212 -2.97 16.11 -13.17
C ASP A 212 -4.10 15.08 -13.12
N SER A 213 -5.30 15.51 -13.50
CA SER A 213 -6.49 14.66 -13.48
C SER A 213 -6.39 13.42 -14.35
N ARG A 214 -5.52 13.41 -15.38
CA ARG A 214 -5.35 12.24 -16.27
C ARG A 214 -4.93 10.99 -15.49
N HIS A 215 -4.10 11.15 -14.45
CA HIS A 215 -3.74 10.03 -13.58
C HIS A 215 -4.94 9.55 -12.74
N GLY A 216 -5.71 10.50 -12.21
CA GLY A 216 -6.95 10.18 -11.49
C GLY A 216 -7.98 9.49 -12.36
N ASP A 217 -8.25 10.03 -13.55
CA ASP A 217 -9.20 9.47 -14.52
C ASP A 217 -8.80 8.04 -14.91
N ARG A 218 -7.51 7.78 -15.14
CA ARG A 218 -6.98 6.46 -15.43
C ARG A 218 -7.18 5.48 -14.26
N ALA A 219 -6.87 5.92 -13.06
CA ALA A 219 -7.08 5.13 -11.85
C ALA A 219 -8.55 4.78 -11.63
N LEU A 220 -9.46 5.75 -11.80
CA LEU A 220 -10.89 5.53 -11.66
C LEU A 220 -11.44 4.57 -12.72
N GLN A 221 -10.94 4.62 -13.98
CA GLN A 221 -11.28 3.61 -14.99
C GLN A 221 -10.94 2.20 -14.51
N VAL A 222 -9.79 2.02 -13.87
CA VAL A 222 -9.38 0.72 -13.30
C VAL A 222 -10.29 0.32 -12.13
N VAL A 223 -10.54 1.22 -11.18
CA VAL A 223 -11.38 0.94 -10.00
C VAL A 223 -12.81 0.59 -10.43
N ASP A 224 -13.41 1.35 -11.36
CA ASP A 224 -14.72 1.06 -11.93
C ASP A 224 -14.74 -0.28 -12.66
N GLY A 225 -13.65 -0.59 -13.38
CA GLY A 225 -13.44 -1.87 -14.02
C GLY A 225 -13.40 -3.03 -13.02
N LEU A 226 -12.70 -2.88 -11.89
CA LEU A 226 -12.66 -3.86 -10.80
C LEU A 226 -14.06 -4.08 -10.21
N MET A 227 -14.76 -3.01 -9.86
CA MET A 227 -16.13 -3.10 -9.33
C MET A 227 -17.10 -3.77 -10.30
N LYS A 228 -16.96 -3.50 -11.59
CA LYS A 228 -17.86 -4.04 -12.60
C LYS A 228 -17.59 -5.50 -12.96
N ASN A 229 -16.31 -5.92 -12.99
CA ASN A 229 -15.91 -7.19 -13.59
C ASN A 229 -15.27 -8.17 -12.61
N MET A 230 -14.59 -7.68 -11.56
CA MET A 230 -13.78 -8.50 -10.67
C MET A 230 -14.37 -8.64 -9.27
N ILE A 231 -15.21 -7.68 -8.84
CA ILE A 231 -15.84 -7.67 -7.51
C ILE A 231 -17.34 -7.89 -7.70
N ASP A 232 -17.91 -8.89 -7.01
CA ASP A 232 -19.36 -9.14 -7.08
C ASP A 232 -20.13 -8.25 -6.07
N SER A 233 -21.46 -8.28 -6.16
CA SER A 233 -22.35 -7.47 -5.29
C SER A 233 -22.26 -7.79 -3.80
N ARG A 234 -21.64 -8.90 -3.41
CA ARG A 234 -21.39 -9.29 -2.01
C ARG A 234 -20.03 -8.81 -1.52
N GLY A 235 -19.15 -8.31 -2.42
CA GLY A 235 -17.77 -7.94 -2.13
C GLY A 235 -16.75 -9.05 -2.40
N ALA A 236 -17.15 -10.16 -2.99
CA ALA A 236 -16.22 -11.23 -3.36
C ALA A 236 -15.33 -10.81 -4.52
N CYS A 237 -14.01 -10.89 -4.35
CA CYS A 237 -13.03 -10.53 -5.36
C CYS A 237 -12.56 -11.76 -6.14
N ASN A 238 -12.60 -11.70 -7.47
CA ASN A 238 -11.94 -12.67 -8.34
C ASN A 238 -10.48 -12.28 -8.55
N HIS A 239 -9.57 -13.26 -8.49
CA HIS A 239 -8.14 -13.02 -8.49
C HIS A 239 -7.61 -12.56 -9.84
N TYR A 240 -7.98 -13.28 -10.92
CA TYR A 240 -7.47 -12.96 -12.25
C TYR A 240 -8.54 -13.07 -13.36
N TRP A 241 -8.28 -12.38 -14.44
CA TRP A 241 -9.09 -12.42 -15.67
C TRP A 241 -8.18 -12.56 -16.90
N ALA A 242 -8.02 -13.79 -17.38
CA ALA A 242 -7.30 -14.10 -18.60
C ALA A 242 -8.13 -13.73 -19.86
N GLU A 243 -7.43 -13.51 -20.98
CA GLU A 243 -8.08 -13.17 -22.27
C GLU A 243 -9.01 -14.30 -22.73
N GLY A 244 -10.20 -13.92 -23.19
CA GLY A 244 -11.21 -14.87 -23.66
C GLY A 244 -11.91 -15.68 -22.57
N GLN A 245 -11.60 -15.45 -21.30
CA GLN A 245 -12.21 -16.14 -20.15
C GLN A 245 -13.07 -15.18 -19.33
N LYS A 246 -13.80 -15.73 -18.34
CA LYS A 246 -14.42 -14.93 -17.27
C LYS A 246 -13.42 -14.79 -16.13
N PRO A 247 -13.58 -13.78 -15.23
CA PRO A 247 -12.81 -13.70 -13.99
C PRO A 247 -12.90 -14.98 -13.18
N GLN A 248 -11.78 -15.39 -12.55
CA GLN A 248 -11.61 -16.68 -11.91
C GLN A 248 -10.94 -16.57 -10.56
N ILE A 249 -11.06 -17.63 -9.77
CA ILE A 249 -10.53 -17.85 -8.43
C ILE A 249 -10.95 -16.73 -7.48
N THR A 250 -12.02 -16.99 -6.74
CA THR A 250 -12.51 -16.07 -5.72
C THR A 250 -11.81 -16.34 -4.39
N GLY A 251 -11.47 -15.26 -3.67
CA GLY A 251 -11.10 -15.38 -2.27
C GLY A 251 -9.59 -15.33 -1.97
N HIS A 252 -8.78 -14.73 -2.83
CA HIS A 252 -7.38 -14.44 -2.51
C HIS A 252 -7.25 -13.24 -1.58
N LEU A 253 -6.55 -13.38 -0.46
CA LEU A 253 -6.36 -12.35 0.57
C LEU A 253 -5.76 -11.05 -0.01
N SER A 254 -4.80 -11.18 -0.92
CA SER A 254 -4.16 -10.04 -1.60
C SER A 254 -5.13 -9.14 -2.34
N ASP A 255 -6.19 -9.72 -2.92
CA ASP A 255 -7.19 -8.96 -3.67
C ASP A 255 -8.03 -8.09 -2.73
N TYR A 256 -8.48 -8.64 -1.60
CA TYR A 256 -9.24 -7.89 -0.60
C TYR A 256 -8.40 -6.78 0.04
N ALA A 257 -7.14 -7.07 0.37
CA ALA A 257 -6.25 -6.10 0.98
C ALA A 257 -6.04 -4.88 0.06
N LEU A 258 -5.65 -5.11 -1.19
CA LEU A 258 -5.34 -4.02 -2.12
C LEU A 258 -6.59 -3.35 -2.71
N ALA A 259 -7.65 -4.11 -3.00
CA ALA A 259 -8.90 -3.53 -3.49
C ALA A 259 -9.55 -2.62 -2.44
N SER A 260 -9.55 -3.01 -1.15
CA SER A 260 -10.10 -2.17 -0.09
C SER A 260 -9.38 -0.82 0.01
N ILE A 261 -8.03 -0.82 -0.07
CA ILE A 261 -7.24 0.40 -0.03
C ILE A 261 -7.50 1.27 -1.27
N ALA A 262 -7.52 0.67 -2.47
CA ALA A 262 -7.76 1.41 -3.71
C ALA A 262 -9.17 2.03 -3.75
N LEU A 263 -10.19 1.32 -3.28
CA LEU A 263 -11.57 1.82 -3.15
C LEU A 263 -11.66 2.96 -2.14
N GLY A 264 -11.01 2.83 -0.98
CA GLY A 264 -10.92 3.90 0.02
C GLY A 264 -10.20 5.14 -0.51
N GLU A 265 -9.16 4.96 -1.31
CA GLU A 265 -8.47 6.08 -1.96
C GLU A 265 -9.31 6.74 -3.06
N ALA A 266 -10.05 5.94 -3.86
CA ALA A 266 -10.98 6.45 -4.85
C ALA A 266 -12.11 7.27 -4.21
N TYR A 267 -12.62 6.84 -3.05
CA TYR A 267 -13.57 7.64 -2.28
C TYR A 267 -12.97 8.97 -1.83
N GLN A 268 -11.77 8.96 -1.25
CA GLN A 268 -11.09 10.18 -0.83
C GLN A 268 -10.86 11.13 -2.02
N TYR A 269 -10.52 10.59 -3.19
CA TYR A 269 -10.25 11.39 -4.38
C TYR A 269 -11.52 11.98 -5.01
N THR A 270 -12.69 11.29 -4.94
CA THR A 270 -13.91 11.67 -5.67
C THR A 270 -15.05 12.14 -4.79
N GLN A 271 -15.09 11.79 -3.51
CA GLN A 271 -16.23 11.88 -2.59
C GLN A 271 -17.47 11.03 -3.02
N ASN A 272 -17.32 10.14 -4.02
CA ASN A 272 -18.40 9.28 -4.46
C ASN A 272 -18.62 8.13 -3.46
N PRO A 273 -19.78 8.05 -2.77
CA PRO A 273 -20.03 7.07 -1.72
C PRO A 273 -20.00 5.62 -2.22
N THR A 274 -20.23 5.39 -3.51
CA THR A 274 -20.20 4.04 -4.10
C THR A 274 -18.88 3.33 -3.88
N TYR A 275 -17.76 4.06 -3.89
CA TYR A 275 -16.44 3.46 -3.61
C TYR A 275 -16.30 3.05 -2.14
N LEU A 276 -16.81 3.86 -1.20
CA LEU A 276 -16.80 3.52 0.22
C LEU A 276 -17.71 2.31 0.51
N GLU A 277 -18.90 2.26 -0.06
CA GLU A 277 -19.83 1.14 0.05
C GLU A 277 -19.20 -0.16 -0.48
N SER A 278 -18.52 -0.09 -1.63
CA SER A 278 -17.80 -1.23 -2.21
C SER A 278 -16.63 -1.66 -1.32
N MET A 279 -15.84 -0.73 -0.78
CA MET A 279 -14.77 -1.02 0.20
C MET A 279 -15.31 -1.79 1.39
N ILE A 280 -16.40 -1.32 1.99
CA ILE A 280 -17.05 -1.95 3.14
C ILE A 280 -17.54 -3.37 2.79
N SER A 281 -18.11 -3.54 1.60
CA SER A 281 -18.57 -4.86 1.14
C SER A 281 -17.41 -5.84 0.95
N VAL A 282 -16.29 -5.38 0.37
CA VAL A 282 -15.05 -6.17 0.20
C VAL A 282 -14.49 -6.60 1.55
N LEU A 283 -14.34 -5.67 2.50
CA LEU A 283 -13.82 -5.98 3.84
C LEU A 283 -14.75 -6.93 4.61
N ARG A 284 -16.06 -6.74 4.52
CA ARG A 284 -17.05 -7.61 5.16
C ARG A 284 -16.97 -9.03 4.59
N PHE A 285 -16.95 -9.17 3.26
CA PHE A 285 -16.83 -10.49 2.65
C PHE A 285 -15.54 -11.20 3.10
N CYS A 286 -14.43 -10.47 3.11
CA CYS A 286 -13.15 -11.00 3.59
C CYS A 286 -13.26 -11.47 5.05
N ASP A 287 -13.85 -10.66 5.92
CA ASP A 287 -14.04 -10.95 7.33
C ASP A 287 -14.91 -12.20 7.58
N GLU A 288 -15.99 -12.34 6.85
CA GLU A 288 -16.94 -13.46 6.97
C GLU A 288 -16.38 -14.78 6.41
N ASN A 289 -15.45 -14.74 5.44
CA ASN A 289 -15.06 -15.92 4.68
C ASN A 289 -13.59 -16.37 4.86
N LEU A 290 -12.70 -15.45 5.29
CA LEU A 290 -11.26 -15.76 5.39
C LEU A 290 -10.71 -15.67 6.82
N ARG A 291 -11.46 -15.14 7.79
CA ARG A 291 -10.97 -14.96 9.17
C ARG A 291 -10.60 -16.29 9.83
N VAL A 292 -9.50 -16.29 10.59
CA VAL A 292 -9.02 -17.39 11.41
C VAL A 292 -9.27 -17.07 12.90
N GLU A 293 -9.31 -18.11 13.75
CA GLU A 293 -9.54 -17.95 15.20
C GLU A 293 -8.49 -17.09 15.91
N ASP A 294 -7.25 -17.05 15.40
CA ASP A 294 -6.17 -16.21 15.93
C ASP A 294 -6.27 -14.72 15.53
N GLY A 295 -7.31 -14.35 14.81
CA GLY A 295 -7.53 -12.98 14.31
C GLY A 295 -6.90 -12.69 12.95
N THR A 296 -6.03 -13.57 12.42
CA THR A 296 -5.48 -13.45 11.07
C THR A 296 -6.45 -13.95 10.00
N PHE A 297 -6.05 -13.89 8.75
CA PHE A 297 -6.86 -14.32 7.61
C PHE A 297 -6.12 -15.37 6.79
N HIS A 298 -6.88 -16.35 6.28
CA HIS A 298 -6.37 -17.31 5.31
C HIS A 298 -5.97 -16.63 4.02
N ASP A 299 -4.99 -17.20 3.33
CA ASP A 299 -4.53 -16.67 2.03
C ASP A 299 -5.58 -16.88 0.92
N ILE A 300 -6.39 -17.95 1.03
CA ILE A 300 -7.44 -18.31 0.07
C ILE A 300 -8.66 -18.79 0.84
N THR A 301 -9.88 -18.50 0.35
CA THR A 301 -11.14 -19.07 0.89
C THR A 301 -11.08 -20.62 0.89
N HIS A 302 -11.75 -21.25 1.85
CA HIS A 302 -11.88 -22.69 1.92
C HIS A 302 -12.65 -23.23 0.70
N SER A 303 -11.93 -23.54 -0.37
CA SER A 303 -12.42 -24.44 -1.42
C SER A 303 -11.80 -25.83 -1.17
N ASP A 304 -12.54 -26.89 -1.46
CA ASP A 304 -12.07 -28.29 -1.36
C ASP A 304 -10.83 -28.59 -2.26
N GLU A 305 -10.39 -27.62 -3.04
CA GLU A 305 -9.25 -27.70 -3.97
C GLU A 305 -7.95 -27.09 -3.40
N ARG A 306 -7.88 -26.80 -2.10
CA ARG A 306 -6.69 -26.18 -1.51
C ARG A 306 -5.51 -27.18 -1.55
N PRO A 307 -4.38 -26.82 -2.22
CA PRO A 307 -3.15 -27.60 -2.05
C PRO A 307 -2.69 -27.49 -0.59
N PRO A 308 -2.24 -28.60 0.03
CA PRO A 308 -1.84 -28.65 1.44
C PRO A 308 -0.68 -27.70 1.82
N ASP A 309 0.05 -27.18 0.84
CA ASP A 309 1.29 -26.38 1.00
C ASP A 309 1.16 -24.97 0.39
N ALA A 310 -0.01 -24.33 0.54
CA ALA A 310 -0.27 -23.01 -0.05
C ALA A 310 0.59 -21.91 0.57
N ALA A 311 1.21 -21.15 -0.31
CA ALA A 311 1.98 -19.90 -0.19
C ALA A 311 3.11 -19.83 0.86
N PRO A 312 4.25 -19.22 0.50
CA PRO A 312 5.29 -18.90 1.46
C PRO A 312 4.71 -18.07 2.62
N THR A 313 5.04 -18.43 3.84
CA THR A 313 4.58 -17.81 5.09
C THR A 313 4.71 -16.27 5.08
N ASN A 314 5.69 -15.74 4.38
CA ASN A 314 5.96 -14.30 4.24
C ASN A 314 4.88 -13.54 3.46
N LEU A 315 4.37 -14.09 2.35
CA LEU A 315 3.32 -13.43 1.55
C LEU A 315 2.00 -13.33 2.31
N ARG A 316 1.57 -14.41 2.98
CA ARG A 316 0.39 -14.37 3.83
C ARG A 316 0.52 -13.31 4.92
N THR A 317 1.68 -13.21 5.55
CA THR A 317 1.97 -12.20 6.57
C THR A 317 1.87 -10.78 6.00
N GLN A 318 2.46 -10.51 4.85
CA GLN A 318 2.41 -9.21 4.19
C GLN A 318 0.97 -8.80 3.82
N TYR A 319 0.17 -9.72 3.27
CA TYR A 319 -1.21 -9.42 2.90
C TYR A 319 -2.14 -9.27 4.10
N ASN A 320 -1.90 -9.98 5.20
CA ASN A 320 -2.59 -9.71 6.46
C ASN A 320 -2.26 -8.30 6.99
N ALA A 321 -0.98 -7.88 6.96
CA ALA A 321 -0.57 -6.55 7.36
C ALA A 321 -1.19 -5.46 6.46
N LEU A 322 -1.25 -5.67 5.14
CA LEU A 322 -1.94 -4.77 4.21
C LEU A 322 -3.46 -4.74 4.44
N LEU A 323 -4.08 -5.89 4.75
CA LEU A 323 -5.49 -5.94 5.09
C LEU A 323 -5.78 -5.16 6.38
N ALA A 324 -4.89 -5.26 7.39
CA ALA A 324 -4.99 -4.42 8.59
C ALA A 324 -4.96 -2.92 8.24
N ALA A 325 -4.08 -2.51 7.29
CA ALA A 325 -4.09 -1.14 6.77
C ALA A 325 -5.42 -0.78 6.09
N GLY A 326 -6.02 -1.67 5.30
CA GLY A 326 -7.34 -1.50 4.71
C GLY A 326 -8.44 -1.27 5.77
N PHE A 327 -8.45 -2.09 6.82
CA PHE A 327 -9.36 -1.90 7.96
C PHE A 327 -9.12 -0.57 8.69
N MET A 328 -7.90 -0.12 8.86
CA MET A 328 -7.60 1.19 9.45
C MET A 328 -8.09 2.34 8.58
N VAL A 329 -7.95 2.24 7.25
CA VAL A 329 -8.53 3.23 6.31
C VAL A 329 -10.05 3.26 6.46
N ALA A 330 -10.72 2.10 6.52
CA ALA A 330 -12.16 2.03 6.73
C ALA A 330 -12.57 2.69 8.06
N SER A 331 -11.86 2.39 9.15
CA SER A 331 -12.11 3.04 10.45
C SER A 331 -11.95 4.56 10.37
N GLY A 332 -10.91 5.03 9.70
CA GLY A 332 -10.67 6.46 9.51
C GLY A 332 -11.75 7.16 8.68
N LEU A 333 -12.29 6.50 7.65
CA LEU A 333 -13.33 7.05 6.77
C LEU A 333 -14.73 7.02 7.40
N THR A 334 -15.06 5.97 8.13
CA THR A 334 -16.41 5.74 8.69
C THR A 334 -16.58 6.16 10.15
N GLU A 335 -15.47 6.39 10.87
CA GLU A 335 -15.43 6.56 12.32
C GLU A 335 -15.89 5.33 13.13
N ASP A 336 -16.11 4.20 12.46
CA ASP A 336 -16.42 2.93 13.12
C ASP A 336 -15.14 2.28 13.64
N THR A 337 -14.97 2.33 14.96
CA THR A 337 -13.78 1.79 15.65
C THR A 337 -13.70 0.27 15.63
N SER A 338 -14.77 -0.44 15.26
CA SER A 338 -14.73 -1.91 15.12
C SER A 338 -13.72 -2.35 14.04
N TYR A 339 -13.57 -1.56 12.98
CA TYR A 339 -12.55 -1.81 11.95
C TYR A 339 -11.12 -1.69 12.51
N ALA A 340 -10.84 -0.69 13.35
CA ALA A 340 -9.55 -0.58 14.03
C ALA A 340 -9.32 -1.76 14.98
N GLY A 341 -10.37 -2.24 15.65
CA GLY A 341 -10.33 -3.47 16.46
C GLY A 341 -9.96 -4.71 15.64
N THR A 342 -10.52 -4.85 14.43
CA THR A 342 -10.15 -5.94 13.50
C THR A 342 -8.68 -5.81 13.06
N ALA A 343 -8.21 -4.61 12.71
CA ALA A 343 -6.81 -4.38 12.36
C ALA A 343 -5.87 -4.76 13.51
N ALA A 344 -6.20 -4.40 14.74
CA ALA A 344 -5.45 -4.77 15.93
C ALA A 344 -5.38 -6.29 16.12
N ALA A 345 -6.51 -6.99 15.99
CA ALA A 345 -6.57 -8.45 16.10
C ALA A 345 -5.71 -9.16 15.04
N ILE A 346 -5.70 -8.65 13.80
CA ILE A 346 -4.80 -9.16 12.74
C ILE A 346 -3.34 -9.06 13.18
N LEU A 347 -2.91 -7.87 13.63
CA LEU A 347 -1.51 -7.62 13.98
C LEU A 347 -1.09 -8.40 15.23
N GLU A 348 -2.00 -8.58 16.20
CA GLU A 348 -1.77 -9.44 17.37
C GLU A 348 -1.61 -10.92 16.95
N GLY A 349 -2.46 -11.42 16.07
CA GLY A 349 -2.37 -12.78 15.53
C GLY A 349 -1.09 -13.04 14.73
N LEU A 350 -0.61 -12.05 13.98
CA LEU A 350 0.67 -12.11 13.27
C LEU A 350 1.87 -12.11 14.21
N GLY A 351 1.71 -11.62 15.44
CA GLY A 351 2.77 -11.52 16.44
C GLY A 351 3.12 -12.83 17.16
N THR A 352 2.44 -13.97 16.91
CA THR A 352 2.67 -15.22 17.64
C THR A 352 2.76 -16.46 16.73
N PRO A 353 3.91 -17.08 16.55
CA PRO A 353 5.30 -16.66 16.74
C PRO A 353 5.74 -15.76 15.59
N ALA A 354 6.04 -14.52 15.89
CA ALA A 354 6.42 -13.55 14.86
C ALA A 354 7.76 -13.87 14.23
N PRO A 355 7.92 -13.68 12.91
CA PRO A 355 9.21 -13.28 12.40
C PRO A 355 9.47 -11.85 12.92
N ALA A 356 10.43 -11.72 13.85
CA ALA A 356 10.78 -10.45 14.52
C ALA A 356 11.15 -9.31 13.54
N ASN A 357 11.29 -9.60 12.24
CA ASN A 357 11.89 -8.75 11.24
C ASN A 357 10.99 -8.63 10.00
N ASN A 358 9.72 -8.24 10.16
CA ASN A 358 8.81 -8.06 9.03
C ASN A 358 8.41 -6.58 8.86
N PRO A 359 8.93 -5.89 7.82
CA PRO A 359 8.64 -4.48 7.59
C PRO A 359 7.16 -4.18 7.34
N ALA A 360 6.39 -5.10 6.75
CA ALA A 360 4.96 -4.89 6.53
C ALA A 360 4.17 -4.86 7.85
N ILE A 361 4.51 -5.74 8.81
CA ILE A 361 3.91 -5.71 10.15
C ILE A 361 4.29 -4.42 10.86
N ALA A 362 5.55 -4.01 10.80
CA ALA A 362 6.03 -2.79 11.44
C ALA A 362 5.33 -1.53 10.88
N LEU A 363 5.14 -1.46 9.55
CA LEU A 363 4.37 -0.40 8.90
C LEU A 363 2.92 -0.35 9.39
N ALA A 364 2.22 -1.48 9.34
CA ALA A 364 0.83 -1.55 9.77
C ALA A 364 0.69 -1.27 11.27
N THR A 365 1.64 -1.72 12.10
CA THR A 365 1.70 -1.41 13.53
C THR A 365 1.88 0.10 13.77
N GLY A 366 2.80 0.75 13.07
CA GLY A 366 2.99 2.19 13.17
C GLY A 366 1.73 2.99 12.81
N MET A 367 1.01 2.55 11.78
CA MET A 367 -0.28 3.15 11.37
C MET A 367 -1.36 2.93 12.43
N LEU A 368 -1.44 1.74 13.04
CA LEU A 368 -2.40 1.44 14.11
C LEU A 368 -2.14 2.26 15.37
N LEU A 369 -0.87 2.43 15.75
CA LEU A 369 -0.48 3.23 16.92
C LEU A 369 -0.83 4.71 16.76
N ARG A 370 -0.96 5.21 15.54
CA ARG A 370 -1.29 6.60 15.21
C ARG A 370 -2.27 6.68 14.04
N PRO A 371 -3.55 6.32 14.27
CA PRO A 371 -4.59 6.56 13.27
C PRO A 371 -4.82 8.07 13.16
N VAL A 372 -4.61 8.63 11.99
CA VAL A 372 -4.75 10.06 11.74
C VAL A 372 -5.72 10.32 10.60
N SER A 373 -6.68 11.20 10.83
CA SER A 373 -7.52 11.73 9.77
C SER A 373 -7.47 13.27 9.76
N VAL A 374 -7.63 13.84 8.57
CA VAL A 374 -7.82 15.28 8.37
C VAL A 374 -9.23 15.48 7.83
N VAL A 375 -10.04 16.22 8.57
CA VAL A 375 -11.40 16.61 8.17
C VAL A 375 -11.33 17.95 7.49
N CYS A 376 -11.82 18.06 6.26
CA CYS A 376 -11.90 19.28 5.49
C CYS A 376 -13.26 19.39 4.76
N GLU A 377 -13.58 20.56 4.20
CA GLU A 377 -14.87 20.84 3.61
C GLU A 377 -15.17 19.97 2.39
N SER A 378 -14.20 19.86 1.49
CA SER A 378 -14.33 19.09 0.25
C SER A 378 -12.97 18.64 -0.28
N ARG A 379 -13.00 17.83 -1.33
CA ARG A 379 -11.82 17.42 -2.11
C ARG A 379 -10.97 18.62 -2.57
N ASP A 380 -11.62 19.71 -2.94
CA ASP A 380 -10.97 20.92 -3.47
C ASP A 380 -10.42 21.85 -2.36
N SER A 381 -10.58 21.46 -1.09
CA SER A 381 -9.98 22.14 0.04
C SER A 381 -8.45 22.22 -0.10
N GLU A 382 -7.91 23.43 -0.11
CA GLU A 382 -6.46 23.65 -0.23
C GLU A 382 -5.67 22.91 0.86
N LEU A 383 -6.17 22.92 2.09
CA LEU A 383 -5.50 22.27 3.23
C LEU A 383 -5.61 20.75 3.17
N GLY A 384 -6.76 20.21 2.75
CA GLY A 384 -6.95 18.77 2.57
C GLY A 384 -6.05 18.20 1.47
N ALA A 385 -6.05 18.81 0.30
CA ALA A 385 -5.18 18.43 -0.81
C ALA A 385 -3.70 18.53 -0.42
N TRP A 386 -3.29 19.61 0.24
CA TRP A 386 -1.93 19.75 0.74
C TRP A 386 -1.54 18.64 1.73
N ALA A 387 -2.42 18.29 2.68
CA ALA A 387 -2.16 17.21 3.63
C ALA A 387 -1.92 15.88 2.93
N LYS A 388 -2.72 15.57 1.91
CA LYS A 388 -2.59 14.33 1.13
C LYS A 388 -1.25 14.25 0.40
N THR A 389 -0.72 15.35 -0.14
CA THR A 389 0.59 15.40 -0.80
C THR A 389 1.78 15.20 0.14
N ARG A 390 1.56 15.13 1.45
CA ARG A 390 2.61 14.80 2.42
C ARG A 390 2.89 13.30 2.50
N PHE A 391 2.05 12.46 1.92
CA PHE A 391 2.17 10.99 1.90
C PHE A 391 2.49 10.41 3.27
N LEU A 392 1.77 10.90 4.29
CA LEU A 392 1.94 10.44 5.66
C LEU A 392 1.32 9.04 5.83
N PRO A 393 1.96 8.16 6.62
CA PRO A 393 1.50 6.79 6.76
C PRO A 393 0.08 6.73 7.33
N GLY A 394 -0.82 6.05 6.60
CA GLY A 394 -2.20 5.85 7.04
C GLY A 394 -3.07 7.10 7.14
N LEU A 395 -2.62 8.25 6.60
CA LEU A 395 -3.42 9.48 6.60
C LEU A 395 -4.69 9.30 5.78
N VAL A 396 -5.83 9.57 6.41
CA VAL A 396 -7.15 9.55 5.79
C VAL A 396 -7.70 10.97 5.69
N ILE A 397 -8.24 11.34 4.53
CA ILE A 397 -8.97 12.59 4.35
C ILE A 397 -10.46 12.31 4.45
N ARG A 398 -11.16 13.03 5.33
CA ARG A 398 -12.60 13.02 5.48
C ARG A 398 -13.19 14.37 5.09
N TYR A 399 -14.44 14.36 4.70
CA TYR A 399 -15.13 15.56 4.24
C TYR A 399 -16.31 15.90 5.13
N SER A 400 -16.45 17.20 5.49
CA SER A 400 -17.58 17.74 6.24
C SER A 400 -17.80 19.18 5.84
N GLU A 401 -19.01 19.52 5.43
CA GLU A 401 -19.38 20.91 5.08
C GLU A 401 -19.20 21.88 6.26
N GLU A 402 -19.19 21.38 7.49
CA GLU A 402 -18.98 22.18 8.70
C GLU A 402 -17.55 22.68 8.85
N ALA A 403 -16.58 22.13 8.10
CA ALA A 403 -15.19 22.50 8.20
C ALA A 403 -14.89 23.94 7.67
N GLY A 404 -15.74 24.48 6.77
CA GLY A 404 -15.76 25.90 6.41
C GLY A 404 -14.42 26.49 5.97
N GLY A 405 -13.64 25.78 5.12
CA GLY A 405 -12.34 26.21 4.61
C GLY A 405 -11.17 25.95 5.56
N GLU A 406 -11.41 25.46 6.79
CA GLU A 406 -10.39 25.01 7.73
C GLU A 406 -10.14 23.50 7.59
N ALA A 407 -9.09 23.00 8.24
CA ALA A 407 -8.80 21.57 8.33
C ALA A 407 -8.61 21.15 9.77
N THR A 408 -9.22 20.04 10.18
CA THR A 408 -9.14 19.55 11.54
C THR A 408 -8.43 18.21 11.57
N VAL A 409 -7.33 18.12 12.33
CA VAL A 409 -6.61 16.86 12.56
C VAL A 409 -7.27 16.10 13.69
N CYS A 410 -7.65 14.85 13.43
CA CYS A 410 -8.22 13.94 14.41
C CYS A 410 -7.33 12.69 14.57
N THR A 411 -7.17 12.22 15.80
CA THR A 411 -6.44 11.00 16.14
C THR A 411 -7.00 10.37 17.40
N GLY A 412 -7.12 9.04 17.47
CA GLY A 412 -7.60 8.34 18.66
C GLY A 412 -8.96 8.82 19.19
N GLY A 413 -9.89 9.17 18.31
CA GLY A 413 -11.23 9.68 18.69
C GLY A 413 -11.24 11.13 19.20
N ARG A 414 -10.11 11.84 19.13
CA ARG A 414 -9.99 13.26 19.54
C ARG A 414 -9.60 14.11 18.35
N CYS A 415 -10.22 15.29 18.23
CA CYS A 415 -9.88 16.27 17.20
C CYS A 415 -9.19 17.48 17.83
N LEU A 416 -8.17 18.00 17.14
CA LEU A 416 -7.48 19.23 17.53
C LEU A 416 -8.30 20.45 17.13
N LYS A 417 -7.85 21.65 17.50
CA LYS A 417 -8.49 22.88 17.03
C LYS A 417 -8.30 23.00 15.51
N PRO A 418 -9.30 23.51 14.77
CA PRO A 418 -9.17 23.69 13.33
C PRO A 418 -7.95 24.51 12.94
N ALA A 419 -7.28 24.09 11.89
CA ALA A 419 -6.13 24.79 11.31
C ALA A 419 -6.59 25.59 10.08
N SER A 420 -6.28 26.89 10.06
CA SER A 420 -6.60 27.81 8.95
C SER A 420 -5.41 28.07 8.03
N SER A 421 -4.27 27.38 8.23
CA SER A 421 -3.06 27.53 7.41
C SER A 421 -2.27 26.23 7.32
N ARG A 422 -1.50 26.08 6.24
CA ARG A 422 -0.59 24.94 6.04
C ARG A 422 0.46 24.82 7.17
N ALA A 423 0.97 25.95 7.68
CA ALA A 423 1.95 25.95 8.75
C ALA A 423 1.37 25.37 10.05
N HIS A 424 0.16 25.80 10.43
CA HIS A 424 -0.54 25.28 11.61
C HIS A 424 -0.91 23.81 11.43
N LEU A 425 -1.43 23.40 10.25
CA LEU A 425 -1.74 22.02 9.95
C LEU A 425 -0.49 21.12 10.00
N SER A 426 0.65 21.60 9.46
CA SER A 426 1.93 20.90 9.52
C SER A 426 2.41 20.68 10.95
N GLU A 427 2.31 21.68 11.80
CA GLU A 427 2.66 21.56 13.23
C GLU A 427 1.80 20.51 13.93
N GLN A 428 0.49 20.52 13.69
CA GLN A 428 -0.43 19.54 14.28
C GLN A 428 -0.13 18.11 13.80
N LEU A 429 0.06 17.92 12.49
CA LEU A 429 0.42 16.62 11.93
C LEU A 429 1.74 16.09 12.50
N GLY A 430 2.76 16.97 12.63
CA GLY A 430 4.04 16.58 13.24
C GLY A 430 3.89 16.09 14.69
N LYS A 431 3.01 16.72 15.47
CA LYS A 431 2.75 16.30 16.86
C LYS A 431 2.02 14.96 16.92
N VAL A 432 0.98 14.76 16.10
CA VAL A 432 0.17 13.53 16.17
C VAL A 432 0.87 12.30 15.60
N TYR A 433 1.80 12.47 14.67
CA TYR A 433 2.54 11.35 14.08
C TYR A 433 3.69 10.84 14.96
N SER A 434 4.19 11.63 15.91
CA SER A 434 5.32 11.20 16.77
C SER A 434 4.94 10.05 17.67
N LEU A 435 5.54 8.88 17.46
CA LEU A 435 5.39 7.71 18.34
C LEU A 435 6.21 7.84 19.65
N ARG A 436 7.11 8.82 19.74
CA ARG A 436 7.93 9.05 20.98
C ARG A 436 7.09 9.44 22.19
N GLU A 437 5.96 10.11 21.95
CA GLU A 437 5.07 10.62 23.02
C GLU A 437 3.91 9.66 23.33
N SER A 438 3.89 8.45 22.73
CA SER A 438 2.78 7.52 22.95
C SER A 438 2.89 6.77 24.26
N VAL A 439 2.01 7.06 25.17
CA VAL A 439 1.54 6.11 26.19
C VAL A 439 0.74 5.04 25.44
N ASP A 440 0.89 3.76 25.79
CA ASP A 440 0.27 2.58 25.16
C ASP A 440 -1.22 2.78 24.82
N TYR A 441 -1.52 3.22 23.61
CA TYR A 441 -2.88 3.51 23.12
C TYR A 441 -3.80 2.26 23.10
N LEU A 442 -3.20 1.06 22.95
CA LEU A 442 -3.96 -0.20 22.98
C LEU A 442 -4.58 -0.49 24.37
N VAL A 443 -4.01 0.04 25.45
CA VAL A 443 -4.59 -0.10 26.80
C VAL A 443 -5.83 0.78 26.96
N GLU A 444 -5.82 2.00 26.39
CA GLU A 444 -6.98 2.91 26.45
C GLU A 444 -8.17 2.44 25.60
N TYR A 445 -7.94 1.75 24.45
CA TYR A 445 -9.01 1.19 23.64
C TYR A 445 -9.72 0.00 24.29
N GLN A 446 -9.01 -0.78 25.11
CA GLN A 446 -9.60 -1.91 25.86
C GLN A 446 -10.33 -1.43 27.13
N GLU A 447 -9.96 -0.29 27.71
CA GLU A 447 -10.59 0.27 28.91
C GLU A 447 -11.74 1.25 28.60
N ALA A 448 -11.81 1.81 27.39
CA ALA A 448 -12.84 2.74 26.96
C ALA A 448 -14.12 2.05 26.47
N GLY A 449 -14.65 1.11 27.22
CA GLY A 449 -15.99 0.53 27.00
C GLY A 449 -17.15 1.50 27.31
N ALA A 450 -17.05 2.78 26.95
CA ALA A 450 -18.10 3.77 27.14
C ALA A 450 -18.75 4.15 25.79
N PRO A 451 -20.09 4.21 25.70
CA PRO A 451 -20.80 4.50 24.46
C PRO A 451 -20.55 5.94 24.00
N VAL A 452 -19.92 6.09 22.85
CA VAL A 452 -19.83 7.37 22.17
C VAL A 452 -21.21 7.75 21.63
N HIS A 453 -21.70 8.91 22.01
CA HIS A 453 -22.93 9.52 21.50
C HIS A 453 -22.81 9.64 19.96
N ARG A 454 -23.67 8.96 19.23
CA ARG A 454 -23.82 9.06 17.78
C ARG A 454 -24.55 10.35 17.43
N PRO A 455 -24.02 11.23 16.57
CA PRO A 455 -24.87 12.15 15.83
C PRO A 455 -25.67 11.35 14.81
N GLY A 456 -26.99 11.48 14.82
CA GLY A 456 -27.89 10.66 14.04
C GLY A 456 -27.71 10.85 12.53
N PHE A 457 -27.58 9.74 11.83
CA PHE A 457 -27.93 9.67 10.41
C PHE A 457 -29.47 9.81 10.29
N PRO A 458 -29.98 10.51 9.28
CA PRO A 458 -31.43 10.58 9.06
C PRO A 458 -31.96 9.18 8.74
N ALA A 459 -33.04 8.82 9.44
CA ALA A 459 -33.76 7.57 9.25
C ALA A 459 -34.18 7.39 7.78
N GLU A 460 -34.06 6.14 7.30
CA GLU A 460 -34.58 5.69 6.01
C GLU A 460 -35.98 6.23 5.75
N ALA A 461 -36.12 6.87 4.60
CA ALA A 461 -37.46 7.24 4.10
C ALA A 461 -38.18 5.95 3.69
N GLU A 462 -39.25 5.63 4.40
CA GLU A 462 -40.17 4.55 4.07
C GLU A 462 -40.70 4.75 2.63
N HIS A 463 -40.49 3.76 1.78
CA HIS A 463 -41.14 3.66 0.48
C HIS A 463 -42.62 3.34 0.72
N PRO A 464 -43.58 4.10 0.12
CA PRO A 464 -45.00 3.72 0.14
C PRO A 464 -45.21 2.50 -0.78
N PRO A 465 -46.18 1.63 -0.44
CA PRO A 465 -46.49 0.46 -1.24
C PRO A 465 -47.32 0.86 -2.47
N HIS A 466 -46.82 0.45 -3.66
CA HIS A 466 -47.70 0.01 -4.79
C HIS A 466 -46.86 -0.68 -5.85
#